data_2999cf9399ff26d7355f1afaee119c4f
#
_entry.id   2999cf9399ff26d7355f1afaee119c4f
#
_cell.length_a   1.000
_cell.length_b   1.000
_cell.length_c   1.000
_cell.angle_alpha   90.00
_cell.angle_beta   90.00
_cell.angle_gamma   90.00
#
_symmetry.space_group_name_H-M   'P 1'
#
loop_
_entity.id
_entity.type
_entity.pdbx_description
1 polymer ?
#
loop_
_entity_poly.entity_id
_entity_poly.type
_entity_poly.pdbx_seq_one_letter_code
_entity_poly.pdbx_strand_id
1 'polypeptide(L)'
;RMKDESNKDLGFVLIFEDLSELIKAQKAAAWREVAQRIAHEIKNPLTPIQLSAQRLRKKFQDKAPDFDRICDESTQVIVNEVGSLKQMLDEFSKFARMPAPHMTMNSLDDVVKEVVALYESAHREIVCVVSLDSDLPPFNFDREQIKRVLVNLCDNGIHAMNHKGRLWITTRYDTKQRRAVVTVADEGTGIAPEDQDKLFVPYFSRKKTGTGLGLAIVRRIVTDHDGQIHAGNHQPKGALFTFELPV
;
A
#
# COMPACT_ATOMS: atom_id res chain seq x y z
N ARG A 1 19.14 -37.44 1.49
CA ARG A 1 19.42 -38.81 1.02
C ARG A 1 20.54 -39.36 1.87
N MET A 2 20.28 -40.46 2.57
CA MET A 2 21.32 -41.16 3.33
C MET A 2 21.85 -42.33 2.47
N LYS A 3 23.17 -42.48 2.46
CA LYS A 3 23.83 -43.60 1.79
C LYS A 3 24.71 -44.32 2.79
N ASP A 4 24.88 -45.63 2.61
CA ASP A 4 25.82 -46.45 3.38
C ASP A 4 27.27 -46.29 2.83
N GLU A 5 28.23 -46.92 3.51
CA GLU A 5 29.64 -46.90 3.11
C GLU A 5 29.88 -47.52 1.73
N SER A 6 28.90 -48.28 1.21
CA SER A 6 28.89 -48.91 -0.10
C SER A 6 28.18 -48.07 -1.16
N ASN A 7 27.81 -46.78 -0.84
CA ASN A 7 27.10 -45.85 -1.72
C ASN A 7 25.65 -46.28 -2.08
N LYS A 8 25.05 -47.21 -1.32
CA LYS A 8 23.68 -47.67 -1.49
C LYS A 8 22.71 -46.73 -0.76
N ASP A 9 21.62 -46.39 -1.44
CA ASP A 9 20.58 -45.53 -0.85
C ASP A 9 19.89 -46.19 0.33
N LEU A 10 19.99 -45.58 1.52
CA LEU A 10 19.33 -46.02 2.77
C LEU A 10 17.96 -45.32 2.98
N GLY A 11 17.71 -44.21 2.27
CA GLY A 11 16.44 -43.45 2.40
C GLY A 11 16.67 -41.96 2.53
N PHE A 12 15.66 -41.30 3.12
CA PHE A 12 15.66 -39.87 3.34
C PHE A 12 15.44 -39.59 4.83
N VAL A 13 16.11 -38.57 5.35
CA VAL A 13 15.80 -37.97 6.65
C VAL A 13 14.97 -36.71 6.36
N LEU A 14 13.77 -36.64 6.93
CA LEU A 14 12.93 -35.47 6.94
C LEU A 14 12.98 -34.85 8.33
N ILE A 15 13.37 -33.61 8.41
CA ILE A 15 13.40 -32.84 9.66
C ILE A 15 12.27 -31.82 9.55
N PHE A 16 11.36 -31.83 10.52
CA PHE A 16 10.29 -30.84 10.66
C PHE A 16 10.61 -29.94 11.85
N GLU A 17 10.54 -28.63 11.63
CA GLU A 17 10.68 -27.62 12.67
C GLU A 17 9.39 -26.81 12.74
N ASP A 18 8.82 -26.68 13.93
CA ASP A 18 7.65 -25.84 14.16
C ASP A 18 8.09 -24.38 14.30
N LEU A 19 7.84 -23.57 13.27
CA LEU A 19 8.16 -22.16 13.23
C LEU A 19 7.04 -21.26 13.77
N SER A 20 5.97 -21.82 14.34
CA SER A 20 4.79 -21.07 14.77
C SER A 20 5.13 -19.97 15.78
N GLU A 21 5.98 -20.25 16.76
CA GLU A 21 6.42 -19.28 17.76
C GLU A 21 7.31 -18.18 17.16
N LEU A 22 8.18 -18.53 16.23
CA LEU A 22 9.01 -17.57 15.50
C LEU A 22 8.14 -16.60 14.67
N ILE A 23 7.18 -17.15 13.94
CA ILE A 23 6.23 -16.34 13.13
C ILE A 23 5.39 -15.43 14.03
N LYS A 24 4.89 -15.91 15.17
CA LYS A 24 4.17 -15.11 16.16
C LYS A 24 5.05 -13.97 16.70
N ALA A 25 6.29 -14.27 17.06
CA ALA A 25 7.25 -13.29 17.59
C ALA A 25 7.56 -12.20 16.54
N GLN A 26 7.79 -12.59 15.28
CA GLN A 26 8.01 -11.65 14.18
C GLN A 26 6.78 -10.77 13.94
N LYS A 27 5.57 -11.35 13.92
CA LYS A 27 4.33 -10.58 13.83
C LYS A 27 4.18 -9.59 15.00
N ALA A 28 4.45 -10.02 16.23
CA ALA A 28 4.38 -9.15 17.42
C ALA A 28 5.40 -8.00 17.37
N ALA A 29 6.63 -8.26 16.90
CA ALA A 29 7.65 -7.22 16.70
C ALA A 29 7.23 -6.19 15.66
N ALA A 30 6.73 -6.64 14.50
CA ALA A 30 6.20 -5.76 13.46
C ALA A 30 5.02 -4.92 13.97
N TRP A 31 4.11 -5.52 14.76
CA TRP A 31 3.00 -4.80 15.39
C TRP A 31 3.45 -3.74 16.39
N ARG A 32 4.51 -3.99 17.15
CA ARG A 32 5.06 -3.01 18.10
C ARG A 32 5.57 -1.76 17.37
N GLU A 33 6.30 -1.93 16.28
CA GLU A 33 6.78 -0.83 15.45
C GLU A 33 5.62 -0.01 14.86
N VAL A 34 4.61 -0.70 14.33
CA VAL A 34 3.38 -0.07 13.81
C VAL A 34 2.68 0.73 14.91
N ALA A 35 2.50 0.17 16.13
CA ALA A 35 1.84 0.85 17.24
C ALA A 35 2.60 2.11 17.70
N GLN A 36 3.93 2.05 17.77
CA GLN A 36 4.76 3.23 18.10
C GLN A 36 4.58 4.33 17.06
N ARG A 37 4.58 3.97 15.78
CA ARG A 37 4.43 4.92 14.68
C ARG A 37 3.03 5.56 14.66
N ILE A 38 1.98 4.77 14.91
CA ILE A 38 0.61 5.28 15.09
C ILE A 38 0.55 6.31 16.22
N ALA A 39 1.17 6.01 17.36
CA ALA A 39 1.19 6.94 18.47
C ALA A 39 1.84 8.28 18.09
N HIS A 40 2.91 8.26 17.30
CA HIS A 40 3.53 9.47 16.76
C HIS A 40 2.61 10.19 15.76
N GLU A 41 2.00 9.47 14.83
CA GLU A 41 1.11 10.06 13.82
C GLU A 41 -0.19 10.61 14.44
N ILE A 42 -0.69 10.05 15.54
CA ILE A 42 -1.80 10.61 16.33
C ILE A 42 -1.36 11.90 17.04
N LYS A 43 -0.13 11.94 17.57
CA LYS A 43 0.37 13.11 18.28
C LYS A 43 0.50 14.35 17.38
N ASN A 44 0.83 14.14 16.10
CA ASN A 44 1.03 15.21 15.12
C ASN A 44 -0.21 16.11 14.96
N PRO A 45 -1.44 15.61 14.67
CA PRO A 45 -2.65 16.42 14.58
C PRO A 45 -3.17 16.91 15.95
N LEU A 46 -2.89 16.18 17.03
CA LEU A 46 -3.32 16.60 18.38
C LEU A 46 -2.64 17.89 18.83
N THR A 47 -1.38 18.11 18.45
CA THR A 47 -0.64 19.33 18.83
C THR A 47 -1.28 20.62 18.25
N PRO A 48 -1.57 20.75 16.94
CA PRO A 48 -2.25 21.93 16.40
C PRO A 48 -3.68 22.07 16.93
N ILE A 49 -4.40 20.97 17.19
CA ILE A 49 -5.73 21.04 17.84
C ILE A 49 -5.60 21.68 19.21
N GLN A 50 -4.67 21.20 20.04
CA GLN A 50 -4.46 21.73 21.38
C GLN A 50 -4.06 23.21 21.37
N LEU A 51 -3.11 23.58 20.49
CA LEU A 51 -2.66 24.96 20.36
C LEU A 51 -3.78 25.90 19.90
N SER A 52 -4.61 25.47 18.93
CA SER A 52 -5.77 26.23 18.45
C SER A 52 -6.80 26.43 19.55
N ALA A 53 -7.11 25.40 20.32
CA ALA A 53 -8.02 25.49 21.45
C ALA A 53 -7.48 26.41 22.56
N GLN A 54 -6.18 26.35 22.87
CA GLN A 54 -5.54 27.28 23.84
C GLN A 54 -5.54 28.70 23.34
N ARG A 55 -5.28 28.95 22.04
CA ARG A 55 -5.34 30.27 21.40
C ARG A 55 -6.74 30.85 21.51
N LEU A 56 -7.77 30.07 21.18
CA LEU A 56 -9.19 30.48 21.32
C LEU A 56 -9.51 30.88 22.75
N ARG A 57 -9.18 30.05 23.73
CA ARG A 57 -9.45 30.30 25.15
C ARG A 57 -8.79 31.59 25.63
N LYS A 58 -7.50 31.81 25.27
CA LYS A 58 -6.75 33.01 25.66
C LYS A 58 -7.39 34.25 25.05
N LYS A 59 -7.67 34.25 23.74
CA LYS A 59 -8.25 35.42 23.04
C LYS A 59 -9.65 35.75 23.52
N PHE A 60 -10.44 34.77 23.91
CA PHE A 60 -11.74 34.98 24.55
C PHE A 60 -11.60 35.65 25.91
N GLN A 61 -10.66 35.17 26.75
CA GLN A 61 -10.41 35.76 28.08
C GLN A 61 -9.90 37.22 28.00
N ASP A 62 -9.01 37.47 27.02
CA ASP A 62 -8.43 38.79 26.76
C ASP A 62 -9.43 39.77 26.10
N LYS A 63 -10.66 39.32 25.76
CA LYS A 63 -11.67 40.09 24.99
C LYS A 63 -11.06 40.72 23.74
N ALA A 64 -10.20 39.95 23.04
CA ALA A 64 -9.44 40.47 21.91
C ALA A 64 -10.37 40.96 20.79
N PRO A 65 -10.12 42.14 20.20
CA PRO A 65 -10.98 42.72 19.16
C PRO A 65 -11.00 41.89 17.86
N ASP A 66 -10.02 41.02 17.66
CA ASP A 66 -9.88 40.11 16.51
C ASP A 66 -10.37 38.66 16.82
N PHE A 67 -11.19 38.50 17.88
CA PHE A 67 -11.61 37.16 18.32
C PHE A 67 -12.38 36.38 17.25
N ASP A 68 -13.32 37.03 16.54
CA ASP A 68 -14.14 36.36 15.53
C ASP A 68 -13.29 35.73 14.41
N ARG A 69 -12.29 36.47 13.90
CA ARG A 69 -11.36 35.99 12.90
C ARG A 69 -10.52 34.81 13.43
N ILE A 70 -10.00 34.94 14.66
CA ILE A 70 -9.21 33.90 15.30
C ILE A 70 -10.07 32.66 15.61
N CYS A 71 -11.33 32.86 15.93
CA CYS A 71 -12.29 31.79 16.15
C CYS A 71 -12.46 30.95 14.88
N ASP A 72 -12.72 31.61 13.75
CA ASP A 72 -12.86 30.94 12.46
C ASP A 72 -11.58 30.22 12.05
N GLU A 73 -10.43 30.90 12.07
CA GLU A 73 -9.12 30.26 11.74
C GLU A 73 -8.83 29.05 12.62
N SER A 74 -9.01 29.15 13.93
CA SER A 74 -8.64 28.09 14.86
C SER A 74 -9.60 26.90 14.81
N THR A 75 -10.90 27.15 14.64
CA THR A 75 -11.90 26.11 14.47
C THR A 75 -11.70 25.37 13.15
N GLN A 76 -11.34 26.07 12.06
CA GLN A 76 -11.03 25.43 10.78
C GLN A 76 -9.82 24.47 10.90
N VAL A 77 -8.76 24.89 11.61
CA VAL A 77 -7.60 24.02 11.89
C VAL A 77 -8.06 22.77 12.67
N ILE A 78 -8.84 22.94 13.73
CA ILE A 78 -9.33 21.83 14.53
C ILE A 78 -10.15 20.86 13.69
N VAL A 79 -11.08 21.35 12.86
CA VAL A 79 -11.93 20.51 12.00
C VAL A 79 -11.09 19.73 11.00
N ASN A 80 -10.11 20.38 10.36
CA ASN A 80 -9.23 19.74 9.39
C ASN A 80 -8.38 18.62 10.03
N GLU A 81 -7.80 18.88 11.20
CA GLU A 81 -6.96 17.91 11.91
C GLU A 81 -7.77 16.72 12.45
N VAL A 82 -9.01 16.96 12.94
CA VAL A 82 -9.93 15.88 13.34
C VAL A 82 -10.30 15.03 12.13
N GLY A 83 -10.56 15.65 10.97
CA GLY A 83 -10.80 14.92 9.71
C GLY A 83 -9.64 14.02 9.31
N SER A 84 -8.42 14.54 9.36
CA SER A 84 -7.18 13.78 9.08
C SER A 84 -7.00 12.60 10.05
N LEU A 85 -7.27 12.81 11.34
CA LEU A 85 -7.20 11.78 12.38
C LEU A 85 -8.22 10.66 12.13
N LYS A 86 -9.46 11.03 11.78
CA LYS A 86 -10.51 10.06 11.44
C LYS A 86 -10.10 9.21 10.23
N GLN A 87 -9.63 9.84 9.15
CA GLN A 87 -9.17 9.13 7.96
C GLN A 87 -8.05 8.14 8.30
N MET A 88 -7.05 8.56 9.08
CA MET A 88 -5.95 7.70 9.51
C MET A 88 -6.43 6.48 10.32
N LEU A 89 -7.36 6.69 11.26
CA LEU A 89 -7.94 5.61 12.07
C LEU A 89 -8.77 4.64 11.23
N ASP A 90 -9.52 5.13 10.24
CA ASP A 90 -10.31 4.30 9.33
C ASP A 90 -9.38 3.42 8.45
N GLU A 91 -8.30 3.98 7.92
CA GLU A 91 -7.32 3.23 7.14
C GLU A 91 -6.57 2.20 8.00
N PHE A 92 -6.20 2.57 9.23
CA PHE A 92 -5.60 1.63 10.16
C PHE A 92 -6.55 0.48 10.51
N SER A 93 -7.81 0.78 10.78
CA SER A 93 -8.82 -0.24 11.07
C SER A 93 -8.99 -1.21 9.90
N LYS A 94 -9.04 -0.70 8.67
CA LYS A 94 -9.08 -1.52 7.44
C LYS A 94 -7.83 -2.37 7.25
N PHE A 95 -6.66 -1.84 7.61
CA PHE A 95 -5.39 -2.59 7.56
C PHE A 95 -5.34 -3.69 8.63
N ALA A 96 -5.72 -3.36 9.88
CA ALA A 96 -5.69 -4.29 11.00
C ALA A 96 -6.70 -5.45 10.85
N ARG A 97 -7.88 -5.17 10.28
CA ARG A 97 -8.98 -6.13 10.11
C ARG A 97 -9.00 -6.83 8.75
N MET A 98 -7.91 -6.73 7.96
CA MET A 98 -7.89 -7.36 6.65
C MET A 98 -8.16 -8.87 6.78
N PRO A 99 -9.27 -9.38 6.22
CA PRO A 99 -9.61 -10.80 6.29
C PRO A 99 -8.61 -11.62 5.45
N ALA A 100 -8.55 -12.92 5.73
CA ALA A 100 -7.88 -13.84 4.84
C ALA A 100 -8.50 -13.77 3.43
N PRO A 101 -7.69 -13.92 2.36
CA PRO A 101 -8.19 -13.80 1.00
C PRO A 101 -9.22 -14.91 0.69
N HIS A 102 -10.30 -14.52 0.02
CA HIS A 102 -11.30 -15.45 -0.50
C HIS A 102 -10.92 -15.86 -1.93
N MET A 103 -10.14 -16.93 -2.04
CA MET A 103 -9.62 -17.41 -3.32
C MET A 103 -10.74 -18.00 -4.18
N THR A 104 -11.00 -17.40 -5.34
CA THR A 104 -11.97 -17.87 -6.35
C THR A 104 -11.36 -17.75 -7.74
N MET A 105 -11.85 -18.53 -8.69
CA MET A 105 -11.41 -18.50 -10.09
C MET A 105 -11.81 -17.16 -10.72
N ASN A 106 -10.82 -16.35 -11.12
CA ASN A 106 -11.02 -15.01 -11.65
C ASN A 106 -10.10 -14.74 -12.85
N SER A 107 -10.51 -13.82 -13.71
CA SER A 107 -9.69 -13.23 -14.77
C SER A 107 -8.98 -11.98 -14.23
N LEU A 108 -7.67 -11.96 -14.26
CA LEU A 108 -6.87 -10.80 -13.83
C LEU A 108 -7.05 -9.63 -14.80
N ASP A 109 -7.16 -9.91 -16.08
CA ASP A 109 -7.39 -8.92 -17.12
C ASP A 109 -8.70 -8.16 -16.94
N ASP A 110 -9.76 -8.85 -16.46
CA ASP A 110 -11.04 -8.19 -16.18
C ASP A 110 -10.93 -7.24 -15.00
N VAL A 111 -10.13 -7.59 -13.98
CA VAL A 111 -9.85 -6.69 -12.85
C VAL A 111 -9.06 -5.46 -13.30
N VAL A 112 -8.06 -5.64 -14.17
CA VAL A 112 -7.29 -4.52 -14.73
C VAL A 112 -8.20 -3.61 -15.56
N LYS A 113 -9.02 -4.15 -16.45
CA LYS A 113 -9.97 -3.36 -17.26
C LYS A 113 -10.94 -2.55 -16.41
N GLU A 114 -11.47 -3.16 -15.35
CA GLU A 114 -12.37 -2.48 -14.41
C GLU A 114 -11.69 -1.30 -13.71
N VAL A 115 -10.45 -1.48 -13.23
CA VAL A 115 -9.67 -0.43 -12.58
C VAL A 115 -9.34 0.68 -13.59
N VAL A 116 -8.91 0.36 -14.80
CA VAL A 116 -8.62 1.34 -15.86
C VAL A 116 -9.85 2.19 -16.16
N ALA A 117 -11.01 1.58 -16.37
CA ALA A 117 -12.25 2.30 -16.65
C ALA A 117 -12.63 3.30 -15.52
N LEU A 118 -12.34 2.95 -14.26
CA LEU A 118 -12.54 3.84 -13.12
C LEU A 118 -11.68 5.11 -13.26
N TYR A 119 -10.40 4.96 -13.62
CA TYR A 119 -9.47 6.10 -13.70
C TYR A 119 -9.68 6.94 -14.96
N GLU A 120 -9.98 6.36 -16.09
CA GLU A 120 -10.31 7.09 -17.32
C GLU A 120 -11.55 7.98 -17.15
N SER A 121 -12.53 7.54 -16.35
CA SER A 121 -13.71 8.33 -16.04
C SER A 121 -13.45 9.48 -15.05
N ALA A 122 -12.55 9.27 -14.08
CA ALA A 122 -12.33 10.19 -12.97
C ALA A 122 -11.19 11.21 -13.24
N HIS A 123 -10.22 10.88 -14.09
CA HIS A 123 -8.99 11.67 -14.29
C HIS A 123 -8.73 11.95 -15.77
N ARG A 124 -9.30 13.03 -16.32
CA ARG A 124 -9.20 13.38 -17.76
C ARG A 124 -7.78 13.67 -18.25
N GLU A 125 -6.86 14.05 -17.37
CA GLU A 125 -5.46 14.34 -17.71
C GLU A 125 -4.50 13.15 -17.51
N ILE A 126 -5.04 11.99 -17.10
CA ILE A 126 -4.29 10.74 -17.00
C ILE A 126 -4.61 9.86 -18.21
N VAL A 127 -3.57 9.44 -18.92
CA VAL A 127 -3.68 8.49 -20.03
C VAL A 127 -3.27 7.11 -19.54
N CYS A 128 -4.22 6.18 -19.49
CA CYS A 128 -3.92 4.78 -19.17
C CYS A 128 -3.46 4.04 -20.44
N VAL A 129 -2.26 3.47 -20.39
CA VAL A 129 -1.71 2.62 -21.47
C VAL A 129 -1.72 1.18 -20.96
N VAL A 130 -2.56 0.35 -21.56
CA VAL A 130 -2.81 -1.01 -21.10
C VAL A 130 -2.29 -2.03 -22.10
N SER A 131 -1.54 -3.03 -21.62
CA SER A 131 -1.09 -4.17 -22.42
C SER A 131 -1.34 -5.46 -21.64
N LEU A 132 -2.32 -6.25 -22.09
CA LEU A 132 -2.74 -7.48 -21.44
C LEU A 132 -2.25 -8.69 -22.24
N ASP A 133 -1.80 -9.72 -21.53
CA ASP A 133 -1.32 -10.97 -22.11
C ASP A 133 -2.50 -11.93 -22.32
N SER A 134 -2.89 -12.17 -23.56
CA SER A 134 -3.99 -13.07 -23.92
C SER A 134 -3.79 -14.53 -23.49
N ASP A 135 -2.54 -14.92 -23.22
CA ASP A 135 -2.21 -16.28 -22.82
C ASP A 135 -2.34 -16.50 -21.29
N LEU A 136 -2.60 -15.43 -20.52
CA LEU A 136 -2.80 -15.55 -19.09
C LEU A 136 -4.16 -16.20 -18.78
N PRO A 137 -4.19 -17.44 -18.25
CA PRO A 137 -5.43 -18.11 -17.93
C PRO A 137 -6.10 -17.51 -16.69
N PRO A 138 -7.40 -17.70 -16.48
CA PRO A 138 -8.03 -17.48 -15.19
C PRO A 138 -7.39 -18.36 -14.11
N PHE A 139 -7.23 -17.82 -12.89
CA PHE A 139 -6.65 -18.54 -11.75
C PHE A 139 -7.29 -18.10 -10.43
N ASN A 140 -6.94 -18.79 -9.33
CA ASN A 140 -7.52 -18.51 -8.02
C ASN A 140 -6.85 -17.31 -7.36
N PHE A 141 -7.63 -16.26 -7.08
CA PHE A 141 -7.25 -15.12 -6.26
C PHE A 141 -8.49 -14.40 -5.71
N ASP A 142 -8.30 -13.56 -4.70
CA ASP A 142 -9.35 -12.68 -4.19
C ASP A 142 -9.45 -11.42 -5.07
N ARG A 143 -10.55 -11.34 -5.84
CA ARG A 143 -10.79 -10.27 -6.81
C ARG A 143 -10.74 -8.88 -6.17
N GLU A 144 -11.42 -8.71 -5.03
CA GLU A 144 -11.51 -7.40 -4.37
C GLU A 144 -10.18 -6.98 -3.77
N GLN A 145 -9.41 -7.91 -3.23
CA GLN A 145 -8.09 -7.61 -2.71
C GLN A 145 -7.11 -7.24 -3.83
N ILE A 146 -7.09 -7.97 -4.95
CA ILE A 146 -6.22 -7.63 -6.09
C ILE A 146 -6.66 -6.33 -6.77
N LYS A 147 -7.96 -6.05 -6.88
CA LYS A 147 -8.46 -4.73 -7.29
C LYS A 147 -7.91 -3.63 -6.38
N ARG A 148 -7.91 -3.83 -5.08
CA ARG A 148 -7.34 -2.89 -4.10
C ARG A 148 -5.84 -2.70 -4.28
N VAL A 149 -5.08 -3.73 -4.65
CA VAL A 149 -3.66 -3.60 -5.01
C VAL A 149 -3.49 -2.63 -6.17
N LEU A 150 -4.21 -2.87 -7.27
CA LEU A 150 -4.14 -2.03 -8.47
C LEU A 150 -4.53 -0.59 -8.17
N VAL A 151 -5.64 -0.36 -7.45
CA VAL A 151 -6.08 0.98 -7.04
C VAL A 151 -5.00 1.71 -6.24
N ASN A 152 -4.40 1.06 -5.23
CA ASN A 152 -3.33 1.69 -4.44
C ASN A 152 -2.10 2.06 -5.28
N LEU A 153 -1.71 1.21 -6.25
CA LEU A 153 -0.57 1.49 -7.13
C LEU A 153 -0.90 2.63 -8.10
N CYS A 154 -2.09 2.62 -8.70
CA CYS A 154 -2.56 3.68 -9.60
C CYS A 154 -2.65 5.04 -8.88
N ASP A 155 -3.27 5.11 -7.69
CA ASP A 155 -3.35 6.33 -6.87
C ASP A 155 -1.96 6.87 -6.52
N ASN A 156 -1.01 5.99 -6.23
CA ASN A 156 0.35 6.42 -5.97
C ASN A 156 1.01 7.05 -7.19
N GLY A 157 0.86 6.45 -8.37
CA GLY A 157 1.37 6.98 -9.63
C GLY A 157 0.72 8.31 -10.01
N ILE A 158 -0.62 8.40 -9.95
CA ILE A 158 -1.37 9.62 -10.25
C ILE A 158 -0.93 10.79 -9.36
N HIS A 159 -0.77 10.54 -8.05
CA HIS A 159 -0.26 11.56 -7.14
C HIS A 159 1.19 11.97 -7.46
N ALA A 160 2.06 11.00 -7.80
CA ALA A 160 3.45 11.28 -8.16
C ALA A 160 3.57 12.11 -9.44
N MET A 161 2.56 12.04 -10.30
CA MET A 161 2.44 12.81 -11.55
C MET A 161 1.67 14.14 -11.38
N ASN A 162 1.25 14.52 -10.16
CA ASN A 162 0.38 15.68 -9.93
C ASN A 162 -0.89 15.65 -10.78
N HIS A 163 -1.53 14.48 -10.90
CA HIS A 163 -2.77 14.21 -11.63
C HIS A 163 -2.71 14.43 -13.15
N LYS A 164 -1.50 14.41 -13.75
CA LYS A 164 -1.31 14.57 -15.20
C LYS A 164 -0.14 13.74 -15.72
N GLY A 165 -0.37 12.90 -16.74
CA GLY A 165 0.67 12.06 -17.34
C GLY A 165 0.16 10.71 -17.79
N ARG A 166 1.07 9.76 -17.95
CA ARG A 166 0.76 8.39 -18.40
C ARG A 166 0.97 7.37 -17.29
N LEU A 167 0.03 6.45 -17.21
CA LEU A 167 0.07 5.29 -16.32
C LEU A 167 0.04 4.03 -17.18
N TRP A 168 1.06 3.20 -17.10
CA TRP A 168 1.12 1.91 -17.79
C TRP A 168 0.71 0.80 -16.86
N ILE A 169 -0.17 -0.08 -17.36
CA ILE A 169 -0.54 -1.30 -16.65
C ILE A 169 -0.38 -2.46 -17.62
N THR A 170 0.48 -3.40 -17.26
CA THR A 170 0.74 -4.57 -18.10
C THR A 170 0.53 -5.86 -17.34
N THR A 171 0.00 -6.88 -18.03
CA THR A 171 -0.03 -8.25 -17.52
C THR A 171 0.86 -9.12 -18.40
N ARG A 172 1.50 -10.13 -17.81
CA ARG A 172 2.30 -11.13 -18.51
C ARG A 172 2.21 -12.48 -17.80
N TYR A 173 2.09 -13.55 -18.56
CA TYR A 173 2.16 -14.90 -18.03
C TYR A 173 3.58 -15.48 -18.16
N ASP A 174 4.23 -15.74 -17.04
CA ASP A 174 5.47 -16.51 -17.03
C ASP A 174 5.14 -18.01 -16.99
N THR A 175 5.13 -18.64 -18.15
CA THR A 175 4.80 -20.04 -18.30
C THR A 175 5.80 -20.99 -17.63
N LYS A 176 7.07 -20.55 -17.46
CA LYS A 176 8.12 -21.37 -16.83
C LYS A 176 7.93 -21.44 -15.32
N GLN A 177 7.61 -20.31 -14.71
CA GLN A 177 7.39 -20.21 -13.27
C GLN A 177 5.93 -20.37 -12.88
N ARG A 178 5.01 -20.42 -13.86
CA ARG A 178 3.55 -20.42 -13.66
C ARG A 178 3.11 -19.25 -12.79
N ARG A 179 3.51 -18.05 -13.20
CA ARG A 179 3.19 -16.81 -12.50
C ARG A 179 2.53 -15.80 -13.41
N ALA A 180 1.50 -15.15 -12.91
CA ALA A 180 0.96 -13.92 -13.47
C ALA A 180 1.80 -12.76 -12.96
N VAL A 181 2.40 -12.00 -13.86
CA VAL A 181 3.22 -10.83 -13.56
C VAL A 181 2.43 -9.59 -13.94
N VAL A 182 2.24 -8.68 -13.00
CA VAL A 182 1.57 -7.40 -13.23
C VAL A 182 2.55 -6.27 -12.99
N THR A 183 2.58 -5.34 -13.92
CA THR A 183 3.43 -4.15 -13.80
C THR A 183 2.58 -2.89 -13.86
N VAL A 184 2.82 -1.97 -12.93
CA VAL A 184 2.23 -0.63 -12.91
C VAL A 184 3.37 0.37 -12.93
N ALA A 185 3.42 1.24 -13.94
CA ALA A 185 4.46 2.26 -14.08
C ALA A 185 3.84 3.64 -14.29
N ASP A 186 4.53 4.68 -13.83
CA ASP A 186 4.13 6.08 -13.95
C ASP A 186 5.25 6.97 -14.50
N GLU A 187 4.94 8.22 -14.87
CA GLU A 187 5.89 9.26 -15.29
C GLU A 187 6.20 10.26 -14.16
N GLY A 188 5.95 9.89 -12.92
CA GLY A 188 6.11 10.76 -11.77
C GLY A 188 7.54 11.05 -11.38
N THR A 189 7.75 11.40 -10.13
CA THR A 189 9.07 11.75 -9.57
C THR A 189 9.98 10.55 -9.39
N GLY A 190 9.44 9.32 -9.48
CA GLY A 190 10.19 8.10 -9.20
C GLY A 190 10.43 7.89 -7.70
N ILE A 191 11.28 6.91 -7.40
CA ILE A 191 11.64 6.45 -6.05
C ILE A 191 13.07 6.86 -5.76
N ALA A 192 13.27 7.60 -4.65
CA ALA A 192 14.62 7.96 -4.20
C ALA A 192 15.36 6.71 -3.68
N PRO A 193 16.68 6.57 -3.94
CA PRO A 193 17.44 5.38 -3.54
C PRO A 193 17.35 5.08 -2.03
N GLU A 194 17.35 6.11 -1.19
CA GLU A 194 17.26 5.99 0.27
C GLU A 194 15.90 5.53 0.79
N ASP A 195 14.87 5.52 -0.07
CA ASP A 195 13.51 5.11 0.28
C ASP A 195 13.19 3.66 -0.12
N GLN A 196 13.99 3.06 -0.99
CA GLN A 196 13.68 1.80 -1.64
C GLN A 196 13.37 0.67 -0.65
N ASP A 197 14.15 0.57 0.43
CA ASP A 197 13.96 -0.44 1.47
C ASP A 197 12.76 -0.14 2.41
N LYS A 198 12.27 1.11 2.40
CA LYS A 198 11.25 1.60 3.32
C LYS A 198 9.86 1.72 2.69
N LEU A 199 9.76 1.61 1.37
CA LEU A 199 8.50 1.84 0.62
C LEU A 199 7.31 1.04 1.14
N PHE A 200 7.55 -0.20 1.53
CA PHE A 200 6.53 -1.13 2.01
C PHE A 200 6.40 -1.16 3.54
N VAL A 201 7.16 -0.33 4.25
CA VAL A 201 7.04 -0.20 5.70
C VAL A 201 5.77 0.61 6.02
N PRO A 202 4.86 0.10 6.89
CA PRO A 202 3.66 0.84 7.26
C PRO A 202 3.97 2.26 7.74
N TYR A 203 3.13 3.23 7.35
CA TYR A 203 3.27 4.66 7.69
C TYR A 203 4.52 5.35 7.11
N PHE A 204 5.22 4.73 6.20
CA PHE A 204 6.26 5.43 5.44
C PHE A 204 5.61 6.22 4.31
N SER A 205 5.72 7.55 4.37
CA SER A 205 5.25 8.46 3.33
C SER A 205 6.09 9.73 3.29
N ARG A 206 6.42 10.20 2.09
CA ARG A 206 6.96 11.56 1.87
C ARG A 206 5.85 12.57 1.55
N LYS A 207 4.62 12.09 1.37
CA LYS A 207 3.45 12.95 1.09
C LYS A 207 2.98 13.59 2.39
N LYS A 208 2.68 14.90 2.37
CA LYS A 208 2.14 15.63 3.54
C LYS A 208 0.77 15.12 4.00
N THR A 209 -0.02 14.57 3.08
CA THR A 209 -1.40 14.09 3.33
C THR A 209 -1.57 12.58 3.20
N GLY A 210 -0.48 11.83 2.99
CA GLY A 210 -0.55 10.38 2.80
C GLY A 210 -0.32 9.62 4.10
N THR A 211 -1.18 8.65 4.42
CA THR A 211 -1.09 7.82 5.63
C THR A 211 0.09 6.84 5.60
N GLY A 212 0.71 6.60 4.43
CA GLY A 212 1.79 5.64 4.28
C GLY A 212 1.37 4.17 4.45
N LEU A 213 0.07 3.88 4.42
CA LEU A 213 -0.45 2.51 4.54
C LEU A 213 -0.67 1.82 3.18
N GLY A 214 -0.84 2.57 2.10
CA GLY A 214 -1.20 2.02 0.79
C GLY A 214 -0.26 0.93 0.30
N LEU A 215 1.05 1.17 0.27
CA LEU A 215 2.03 0.18 -0.18
C LEU A 215 2.22 -0.98 0.82
N ALA A 216 2.07 -0.74 2.11
CA ALA A 216 2.06 -1.81 3.10
C ALA A 216 0.86 -2.76 2.92
N ILE A 217 -0.31 -2.21 2.59
CA ILE A 217 -1.51 -2.98 2.21
C ILE A 217 -1.23 -3.80 0.95
N VAL A 218 -0.65 -3.19 -0.08
CA VAL A 218 -0.27 -3.88 -1.32
C VAL A 218 0.64 -5.07 -1.02
N ARG A 219 1.72 -4.86 -0.28
CA ARG A 219 2.66 -5.95 0.08
C ARG A 219 1.96 -7.06 0.84
N ARG A 220 1.10 -6.73 1.82
CA ARG A 220 0.37 -7.71 2.59
C ARG A 220 -0.56 -8.54 1.71
N ILE A 221 -1.39 -7.90 0.87
CA ILE A 221 -2.31 -8.61 -0.03
C ILE A 221 -1.54 -9.55 -0.96
N VAL A 222 -0.47 -9.06 -1.60
CA VAL A 222 0.35 -9.87 -2.51
C VAL A 222 0.97 -11.05 -1.77
N THR A 223 1.48 -10.85 -0.55
CA THR A 223 2.04 -11.94 0.28
C THR A 223 0.97 -12.94 0.73
N ASP A 224 -0.23 -12.48 1.09
CA ASP A 224 -1.35 -13.35 1.49
C ASP A 224 -1.89 -14.17 0.29
N HIS A 225 -1.48 -13.84 -0.96
CA HIS A 225 -1.71 -14.57 -2.21
C HIS A 225 -0.49 -15.39 -2.66
N ASP A 226 0.48 -15.68 -1.79
CA ASP A 226 1.74 -16.37 -2.10
C ASP A 226 2.54 -15.70 -3.23
N GLY A 227 2.34 -14.39 -3.40
CA GLY A 227 3.01 -13.56 -4.39
C GLY A 227 4.22 -12.81 -3.85
N GLN A 228 4.86 -12.07 -4.74
CA GLN A 228 5.97 -11.17 -4.43
C GLN A 228 5.74 -9.81 -5.09
N ILE A 229 6.23 -8.74 -4.48
CA ILE A 229 6.18 -7.39 -5.04
C ILE A 229 7.55 -6.74 -4.99
N HIS A 230 7.91 -6.06 -6.06
CA HIS A 230 9.13 -5.29 -6.23
C HIS A 230 8.80 -3.87 -6.67
N ALA A 231 9.67 -2.93 -6.31
CA ALA A 231 9.58 -1.54 -6.74
C ALA A 231 10.92 -1.09 -7.33
N GLY A 232 10.86 -0.23 -8.32
CA GLY A 232 12.02 0.36 -8.98
C GLY A 232 11.63 1.63 -9.71
N ASN A 233 12.56 2.15 -10.51
CA ASN A 233 12.31 3.34 -11.31
C ASN A 233 12.01 2.97 -12.77
N HIS A 234 11.00 3.62 -13.33
CA HIS A 234 10.68 3.56 -14.75
C HIS A 234 11.60 4.47 -15.56
N GLN A 235 12.00 4.04 -16.77
CA GLN A 235 12.83 4.84 -17.66
C GLN A 235 11.94 5.56 -18.71
N PRO A 236 12.21 6.83 -19.04
CA PRO A 236 13.31 7.68 -18.54
C PRO A 236 13.01 8.31 -17.17
N LYS A 237 11.78 8.24 -16.67
CA LYS A 237 11.33 8.89 -15.42
C LYS A 237 10.10 8.18 -14.86
N GLY A 238 9.98 8.12 -13.53
CA GLY A 238 8.82 7.61 -12.83
C GLY A 238 9.12 6.39 -11.97
N ALA A 239 8.09 5.84 -11.33
CA ALA A 239 8.20 4.62 -10.56
C ALA A 239 7.64 3.41 -11.33
N LEU A 240 8.13 2.24 -10.97
CA LEU A 240 7.75 0.94 -11.51
C LEU A 240 7.47 -0.01 -10.35
N PHE A 241 6.26 -0.53 -10.29
CA PHE A 241 5.88 -1.58 -9.35
C PHE A 241 5.55 -2.84 -10.12
N THR A 242 6.15 -3.95 -9.72
CA THR A 242 5.89 -5.27 -10.32
C THR A 242 5.48 -6.23 -9.23
N PHE A 243 4.32 -6.87 -9.36
CA PHE A 243 3.93 -7.96 -8.49
C PHE A 243 3.61 -9.23 -9.27
N GLU A 244 3.81 -10.36 -8.61
CA GLU A 244 3.67 -11.69 -9.19
C GLU A 244 2.77 -12.53 -8.32
N LEU A 245 1.86 -13.29 -8.95
CA LEU A 245 0.96 -14.23 -8.30
C LEU A 245 1.10 -15.62 -8.91
N PRO A 246 1.00 -16.71 -8.11
CA PRO A 246 0.97 -18.07 -8.65
C PRO A 246 -0.32 -18.34 -9.43
N VAL A 247 -0.18 -19.06 -10.57
CA VAL A 247 -1.27 -19.45 -11.48
C VAL A 247 -1.57 -20.93 -11.39
#